data_c41d652b3a76bc6a609f4f740ae3aeff
#
_entry.id   c41d652b3a76bc6a609f4f740ae3aeff
#
_cell.length_a   1.000
_cell.length_b   1.000
_cell.length_c   1.000
_cell.angle_alpha   90.00
_cell.angle_beta   90.00
_cell.angle_gamma   90.00
#
_symmetry.space_group_name_H-M   'P 1'
#
loop_
_entity.id
_entity.type
_entity.pdbx_description
1 polymer ?
#
loop_
_entity_poly.entity_id
_entity_poly.type
_entity_poly.pdbx_seq_one_letter_code
_entity_poly.pdbx_strand_id
1 'polypeptide(L)'
;MASESEILEGLAEIVNEETGIDTAEVELDKSFTDDLDIDSLSMMTIVVNAEERFGVRIPDDEVKNLKTVRDAVNFIAGAQA
;
A
#
# COMPACT_ATOMS: atom_id res chain seq x y z
N MET A 1 3.16 -16.64 3.86
CA MET A 1 2.31 -15.44 4.02
C MET A 1 3.05 -14.39 4.83
N ALA A 2 2.96 -13.15 4.43
CA ALA A 2 3.58 -12.06 5.17
C ALA A 2 2.70 -11.64 6.36
N SER A 3 3.32 -11.29 7.46
CA SER A 3 2.61 -10.71 8.61
C SER A 3 2.21 -9.28 8.30
N GLU A 4 1.35 -8.69 9.13
CA GLU A 4 0.98 -7.29 8.95
C GLU A 4 2.20 -6.37 8.98
N SER A 5 3.15 -6.63 9.85
CA SER A 5 4.38 -5.83 9.92
C SER A 5 5.19 -5.94 8.63
N GLU A 6 5.29 -7.13 8.07
CA GLU A 6 6.03 -7.34 6.84
C GLU A 6 5.33 -6.68 5.66
N ILE A 7 4.00 -6.72 5.64
CA ILE A 7 3.21 -6.06 4.60
C ILE A 7 3.41 -4.55 4.70
N LEU A 8 3.35 -4.01 5.90
CA LEU A 8 3.57 -2.58 6.12
C LEU A 8 4.97 -2.15 5.65
N GLU A 9 5.99 -2.91 6.03
CA GLU A 9 7.36 -2.62 5.60
C GLU A 9 7.49 -2.67 4.08
N GLY A 10 6.89 -3.67 3.45
CA GLY A 10 6.92 -3.80 2.01
C GLY A 10 6.21 -2.65 1.31
N LEU A 11 5.04 -2.25 1.82
CA LEU A 11 4.33 -1.10 1.28
C LEU A 11 5.14 0.18 1.45
N ALA A 12 5.77 0.35 2.61
CA ALA A 12 6.60 1.52 2.87
C ALA A 12 7.75 1.62 1.87
N GLU A 13 8.38 0.50 1.56
CA GLU A 13 9.46 0.46 0.57
C GLU A 13 8.95 0.80 -0.82
N ILE A 14 7.79 0.27 -1.19
CA ILE A 14 7.18 0.55 -2.49
C ILE A 14 6.85 2.04 -2.61
N VAL A 15 6.24 2.61 -1.57
CA VAL A 15 5.91 4.04 -1.55
C VAL A 15 7.16 4.88 -1.66
N ASN A 16 8.22 4.51 -0.93
CA ASN A 16 9.49 5.22 -0.99
C ASN A 16 10.09 5.20 -2.39
N GLU A 17 10.09 4.05 -3.04
CA GLU A 17 10.62 3.92 -4.40
C GLU A 17 9.84 4.75 -5.40
N GLU A 18 8.52 4.81 -5.26
CA GLU A 18 7.67 5.52 -6.22
C GLU A 18 7.64 7.03 -5.97
N THR A 19 7.60 7.46 -4.72
CA THR A 19 7.36 8.86 -4.39
C THR A 19 8.52 9.55 -3.68
N GLY A 20 9.46 8.79 -3.15
CA GLY A 20 10.55 9.35 -2.34
C GLY A 20 10.17 9.63 -0.89
N ILE A 21 8.95 9.30 -0.48
CA ILE A 21 8.52 9.48 0.90
C ILE A 21 9.30 8.52 1.79
N ASP A 22 9.81 9.04 2.92
CA ASP A 22 10.56 8.22 3.88
C ASP A 22 9.70 7.07 4.39
N THR A 23 10.28 5.88 4.44
CA THR A 23 9.57 4.69 4.91
C THR A 23 9.03 4.89 6.33
N ALA A 24 9.71 5.67 7.16
CA ALA A 24 9.25 5.96 8.52
C ALA A 24 7.95 6.76 8.56
N GLU A 25 7.60 7.44 7.49
CA GLU A 25 6.36 8.21 7.41
C GLU A 25 5.17 7.36 7.00
N VAL A 26 5.42 6.16 6.48
CA VAL A 26 4.34 5.27 6.02
C VAL A 26 3.84 4.47 7.22
N GLU A 27 2.88 5.05 7.92
CA GLU A 27 2.29 4.45 9.12
C GLU A 27 0.84 4.04 8.85
N LEU A 28 0.33 3.12 9.64
CA LEU A 28 -1.03 2.58 9.44
C LEU A 28 -2.12 3.64 9.44
N ASP A 29 -1.95 4.68 10.24
CA ASP A 29 -2.96 5.74 10.37
C ASP A 29 -2.90 6.79 9.27
N LYS A 30 -1.90 6.73 8.41
CA LYS A 30 -1.73 7.72 7.37
C LYS A 30 -2.65 7.46 6.19
N SER A 31 -3.24 8.53 5.65
CA SER A 31 -4.00 8.47 4.42
C SER A 31 -3.05 8.60 3.22
N PHE A 32 -3.27 7.80 2.19
CA PHE A 32 -2.43 7.86 1.00
C PHE A 32 -2.51 9.22 0.32
N THR A 33 -3.69 9.79 0.22
CA THR A 33 -3.89 11.06 -0.50
C THR A 33 -3.70 12.28 0.38
N ASP A 34 -4.24 12.26 1.60
CA ASP A 34 -4.24 13.42 2.48
C ASP A 34 -2.93 13.57 3.27
N ASP A 35 -2.43 12.48 3.82
CA ASP A 35 -1.23 12.52 4.66
C ASP A 35 0.05 12.31 3.88
N LEU A 36 0.04 11.40 2.91
CA LEU A 36 1.22 11.07 2.12
C LEU A 36 1.24 11.80 0.78
N ASP A 37 0.16 12.51 0.45
CA ASP A 37 0.06 13.31 -0.76
C ASP A 37 0.37 12.51 -2.04
N ILE A 38 -0.10 11.28 -2.09
CA ILE A 38 0.09 10.41 -3.24
C ILE A 38 -1.06 10.60 -4.21
N ASP A 39 -0.75 10.93 -5.46
CA ASP A 39 -1.80 11.11 -6.46
C ASP A 39 -2.28 9.75 -7.00
N SER A 40 -3.33 9.78 -7.81
CA SER A 40 -3.95 8.54 -8.30
C SER A 40 -3.04 7.76 -9.25
N LEU A 41 -2.18 8.43 -10.01
CA LEU A 41 -1.24 7.74 -10.91
C LEU A 41 -0.19 7.00 -10.11
N SER A 42 0.39 7.65 -9.11
CA SER A 42 1.37 7.02 -8.23
C SER A 42 0.73 5.89 -7.45
N MET A 43 -0.52 6.07 -7.02
CA MET A 43 -1.24 5.04 -6.29
C MET A 43 -1.41 3.78 -7.14
N MET A 44 -1.74 3.92 -8.43
CA MET A 44 -1.88 2.78 -9.33
C MET A 44 -0.56 2.02 -9.47
N THR A 45 0.56 2.73 -9.58
CA THR A 45 1.87 2.11 -9.65
C THR A 45 2.19 1.37 -8.36
N ILE A 46 1.89 1.97 -7.22
CA ILE A 46 2.09 1.35 -5.92
C ILE A 46 1.27 0.05 -5.82
N VAL A 47 0.03 0.08 -6.27
CA VAL A 47 -0.85 -1.08 -6.25
C VAL A 47 -0.28 -2.21 -7.10
N VAL A 48 0.18 -1.92 -8.31
CA VAL A 48 0.76 -2.93 -9.20
C VAL A 48 2.00 -3.55 -8.56
N ASN A 49 2.86 -2.73 -7.99
CA ASN A 49 4.06 -3.23 -7.31
C ASN A 49 3.72 -4.09 -6.10
N ALA A 50 2.68 -3.71 -5.37
CA ALA A 50 2.23 -4.49 -4.22
C ALA A 50 1.67 -5.85 -4.66
N GLU A 51 0.94 -5.88 -5.76
CA GLU A 51 0.43 -7.14 -6.30
C GLU A 51 1.56 -8.10 -6.62
N GLU A 52 2.62 -7.60 -7.25
CA GLU A 52 3.76 -8.42 -7.61
C GLU A 52 4.56 -8.86 -6.38
N ARG A 53 4.75 -7.94 -5.44
CA ARG A 53 5.57 -8.23 -4.27
C ARG A 53 4.93 -9.24 -3.34
N PHE A 54 3.62 -9.13 -3.14
CA PHE A 54 2.90 -9.99 -2.20
C PHE A 54 2.15 -11.15 -2.86
N GLY A 55 2.16 -11.20 -4.18
CA GLY A 55 1.46 -12.25 -4.91
C GLY A 55 -0.04 -12.20 -4.74
N VAL A 56 -0.61 -11.01 -4.63
CA VAL A 56 -2.05 -10.82 -4.44
C VAL A 56 -2.64 -10.05 -5.61
N ARG A 57 -3.97 -10.04 -5.68
CA ARG A 57 -4.67 -9.29 -6.70
C ARG A 57 -5.50 -8.20 -6.05
N ILE A 58 -5.32 -6.96 -6.52
CA ILE A 58 -6.04 -5.81 -6.01
C ILE A 58 -6.84 -5.20 -7.16
N PRO A 59 -8.14 -5.55 -7.28
CA PRO A 59 -8.96 -4.99 -8.38
C PRO A 59 -9.09 -3.48 -8.27
N ASP A 60 -9.28 -2.81 -9.41
CA ASP A 60 -9.43 -1.36 -9.44
C ASP A 60 -10.54 -0.86 -8.53
N ASP A 61 -11.64 -1.63 -8.43
CA ASP A 61 -12.75 -1.27 -7.55
C ASP A 61 -12.33 -1.21 -6.08
N GLU A 62 -11.40 -2.06 -5.69
CA GLU A 62 -10.90 -2.10 -4.32
C GLU A 62 -9.92 -0.96 -4.03
N VAL A 63 -9.19 -0.51 -5.05
CA VAL A 63 -8.24 0.59 -4.88
C VAL A 63 -8.95 1.83 -4.34
N LYS A 64 -10.18 2.07 -4.76
CA LYS A 64 -10.97 3.20 -4.29
C LYS A 64 -11.24 3.14 -2.79
N ASN A 65 -11.23 1.94 -2.22
CA ASN A 65 -11.50 1.73 -0.80
C ASN A 65 -10.23 1.76 0.04
N LEU A 66 -9.07 1.82 -0.60
CA LEU A 66 -7.79 1.85 0.11
C LEU A 66 -7.41 3.29 0.43
N LYS A 67 -8.07 3.86 1.42
CA LYS A 67 -7.86 5.26 1.80
C LYS A 67 -6.65 5.44 2.70
N THR A 68 -6.43 4.49 3.61
CA THR A 68 -5.31 4.56 4.54
C THR A 68 -4.36 3.39 4.32
N VAL A 69 -3.16 3.52 4.85
CA VAL A 69 -2.18 2.44 4.80
C VAL A 69 -2.74 1.19 5.47
N ARG A 70 -3.47 1.37 6.57
CA ARG A 70 -4.12 0.25 7.27
C ARG A 70 -5.06 -0.51 6.35
N ASP A 71 -5.87 0.21 5.56
CA ASP A 71 -6.79 -0.42 4.62
C ASP A 71 -6.05 -1.32 3.64
N ALA A 72 -4.94 -0.84 3.12
CA ALA A 72 -4.13 -1.60 2.17
C ALA A 72 -3.50 -2.83 2.83
N VAL A 73 -2.97 -2.66 4.03
CA VAL A 73 -2.37 -3.78 4.78
C VAL A 73 -3.41 -4.85 5.04
N ASN A 74 -4.60 -4.45 5.51
CA ASN A 74 -5.68 -5.40 5.79
C ASN A 74 -6.15 -6.12 4.53
N PHE A 75 -6.25 -5.40 3.43
CA PHE A 75 -6.66 -6.01 2.16
C PHE A 75 -5.65 -7.07 1.71
N ILE A 76 -4.38 -6.72 1.74
CA ILE A 76 -3.32 -7.63 1.31
C ILE A 76 -3.28 -8.86 2.22
N ALA A 77 -3.37 -8.65 3.53
CA ALA A 77 -3.38 -9.76 4.49
C ALA A 77 -4.55 -10.71 4.22
N GLY A 78 -5.72 -10.17 3.96
CA GLY A 78 -6.90 -10.97 3.63
C GLY A 78 -6.76 -11.70 2.30
N ALA A 79 -6.13 -11.08 1.32
CA ALA A 79 -5.97 -11.67 -0.01
C ALA A 79 -4.97 -12.82 -0.01
N GLN A 80 -4.05 -12.84 0.95
CA GLN A 80 -3.08 -13.93 1.09
C GLN A 80 -3.66 -15.15 1.80
N ALA A 81 -4.75 -14.96 2.50
CA ALA A 81 -5.36 -16.04 3.29
C ALA A 81 -6.02 -17.11 2.43
#